data_051210b9eb73c986d370a4fa0340f0ce
#
_entry.id   051210b9eb73c986d370a4fa0340f0ce
#
_cell.length_a   1.000
_cell.length_b   1.000
_cell.length_c   1.000
_cell.angle_alpha   90.00
_cell.angle_beta   90.00
_cell.angle_gamma   90.00
#
_symmetry.space_group_name_H-M   'P 1'
#
loop_
_entity.id
_entity.type
_entity.pdbx_description
1 polymer ?
#
loop_
_entity_poly.entity_id
_entity_poly.type
_entity_poly.pdbx_seq_one_letter_code
_entity_poly.pdbx_strand_id
1 'polypeptide(L)'
;MNVIDVENSNVEKVFALVYGASGTGKTHLMGTLGELGKVLVIDIDQGVKTIQFAKDLKKYHPNITAVSFDRFKDLDTAAQLVEKNDPALWSKEFGVTIAEPFDWICWDTWSEIQWSMLQELRSKDTEMKGHGLNFRKNIQIQHWGMMTDLNKLAVEELRKCKVNQVFTMQEKLEKDELTGQIYGGPAIHGKLVQEMPAYFDIVVHTYTDLSGKFCATTKSKGRWPGKSRIGEGIDIQNPTAKQLFAV
;
A
#
# COMPACT_ATOMS: atom_id res chain seq x y z
N MET A 1 -18.62 -18.89 -13.62
CA MET A 1 -17.41 -18.81 -14.46
C MET A 1 -17.71 -17.78 -15.54
N ASN A 2 -16.89 -16.72 -15.68
CA ASN A 2 -17.05 -15.70 -16.71
C ASN A 2 -15.97 -15.92 -17.76
N VAL A 3 -16.33 -15.74 -19.05
CA VAL A 3 -15.37 -15.75 -20.15
C VAL A 3 -14.65 -14.40 -20.16
N ILE A 4 -13.31 -14.43 -20.23
CA ILE A 4 -12.48 -13.23 -20.37
C ILE A 4 -12.10 -13.11 -21.83
N ASP A 5 -12.45 -11.99 -22.46
CA ASP A 5 -11.99 -11.66 -23.80
C ASP A 5 -10.56 -11.15 -23.73
N VAL A 6 -9.61 -11.97 -24.14
CA VAL A 6 -8.18 -11.67 -24.05
C VAL A 6 -7.74 -10.61 -25.08
N GLU A 7 -8.44 -10.50 -26.20
CA GLU A 7 -8.09 -9.58 -27.28
C GLU A 7 -8.57 -8.14 -27.00
N ASN A 8 -9.69 -8.00 -26.26
CA ASN A 8 -10.33 -6.70 -25.99
C ASN A 8 -10.37 -6.36 -24.49
N SER A 9 -9.59 -7.06 -23.67
CA SER A 9 -9.54 -6.77 -22.24
C SER A 9 -8.82 -5.44 -21.98
N ASN A 10 -9.57 -4.39 -21.75
CA ASN A 10 -9.03 -3.19 -21.13
C ASN A 10 -8.66 -3.48 -19.69
N VAL A 11 -7.55 -2.90 -19.21
CA VAL A 11 -7.20 -2.93 -17.80
C VAL A 11 -8.25 -2.10 -17.06
N GLU A 12 -9.21 -2.79 -16.42
CA GLU A 12 -10.31 -2.09 -15.71
C GLU A 12 -9.80 -1.25 -14.55
N LYS A 13 -8.70 -1.66 -13.93
CA LYS A 13 -8.06 -0.98 -12.78
C LYS A 13 -6.63 -1.43 -12.59
N VAL A 14 -5.85 -0.61 -11.93
CA VAL A 14 -4.48 -0.89 -11.48
C VAL A 14 -4.50 -1.26 -9.99
N PHE A 15 -3.89 -2.39 -9.65
CA PHE A 15 -3.66 -2.80 -8.27
C PHE A 15 -2.15 -2.96 -8.06
N ALA A 16 -1.53 -1.94 -7.41
CA ALA A 16 -0.09 -1.80 -7.37
C ALA A 16 0.48 -1.80 -5.95
N LEU A 17 1.68 -2.34 -5.82
CA LEU A 17 2.52 -2.29 -4.63
C LEU A 17 3.77 -1.45 -4.92
N VAL A 18 4.06 -0.49 -4.06
CA VAL A 18 5.30 0.30 -4.07
C VAL A 18 6.03 0.08 -2.75
N TYR A 19 7.21 -0.50 -2.78
CA TYR A 19 7.97 -0.74 -1.57
C TYR A 19 9.43 -0.26 -1.71
N GLY A 20 10.08 -0.01 -0.58
CA GLY A 20 11.47 0.46 -0.53
C GLY A 20 11.84 0.98 0.85
N ALA A 21 13.10 1.28 1.07
CA ALA A 21 13.61 1.83 2.33
C ALA A 21 12.93 3.16 2.70
N SER A 22 13.06 3.56 3.96
CA SER A 22 12.65 4.91 4.36
C SER A 22 13.45 5.95 3.56
N GLY A 23 12.79 7.03 3.12
CA GLY A 23 13.44 8.11 2.38
C GLY A 23 13.68 7.82 0.88
N THR A 24 13.21 6.72 0.30
CA THR A 24 13.34 6.41 -1.14
C THR A 24 12.25 7.03 -2.02
N GLY A 25 11.46 7.95 -1.48
CA GLY A 25 10.50 8.73 -2.25
C GLY A 25 9.12 8.07 -2.47
N LYS A 26 8.74 7.04 -1.71
CA LYS A 26 7.42 6.37 -1.85
C LYS A 26 6.26 7.36 -1.75
N THR A 27 6.14 8.10 -0.65
CA THR A 27 5.06 9.08 -0.44
C THR A 27 5.13 10.23 -1.44
N HIS A 28 6.33 10.65 -1.86
CA HIS A 28 6.48 11.63 -2.93
C HIS A 28 5.90 11.11 -4.26
N LEU A 29 6.22 9.87 -4.62
CA LEU A 29 5.66 9.20 -5.79
C LEU A 29 4.13 9.13 -5.72
N MET A 30 3.57 8.83 -4.54
CA MET A 30 2.10 8.82 -4.33
C MET A 30 1.49 10.21 -4.56
N GLY A 31 2.19 11.28 -4.18
CA GLY A 31 1.75 12.66 -4.47
C GLY A 31 1.64 12.95 -5.97
N THR A 32 2.38 12.25 -6.82
CA THR A 32 2.28 12.42 -8.28
C THR A 32 1.05 11.73 -8.89
N LEU A 33 0.30 10.89 -8.14
CA LEU A 33 -0.97 10.32 -8.58
C LEU A 33 -2.01 11.38 -8.92
N GLY A 34 -1.93 12.56 -8.30
CA GLY A 34 -2.80 13.69 -8.62
C GLY A 34 -2.70 14.19 -10.06
N GLU A 35 -1.72 13.72 -10.84
CA GLU A 35 -1.66 13.93 -12.30
C GLU A 35 -2.64 13.01 -13.05
N LEU A 36 -3.02 11.88 -12.44
CA LEU A 36 -3.87 10.85 -13.05
C LEU A 36 -5.34 10.97 -12.66
N GLY A 37 -5.69 11.87 -11.73
CA GLY A 37 -7.07 12.08 -11.32
C GLY A 37 -7.20 12.40 -9.83
N LYS A 38 -8.40 12.16 -9.28
CA LYS A 38 -8.72 12.36 -7.87
C LYS A 38 -8.15 11.24 -7.01
N VAL A 39 -7.41 11.60 -5.99
CA VAL A 39 -6.67 10.68 -5.13
C VAL A 39 -7.14 10.79 -3.69
N LEU A 40 -7.47 9.67 -3.07
CA LEU A 40 -7.58 9.55 -1.64
C LEU A 40 -6.30 8.93 -1.09
N VAL A 41 -5.61 9.64 -0.22
CA VAL A 41 -4.48 9.11 0.55
C VAL A 41 -4.98 8.74 1.94
N ILE A 42 -4.95 7.46 2.26
CA ILE A 42 -5.19 6.93 3.60
C ILE A 42 -3.83 6.89 4.30
N ASP A 43 -3.58 7.91 5.11
CA ASP A 43 -2.29 8.17 5.75
C ASP A 43 -2.23 7.49 7.13
N ILE A 44 -1.35 6.51 7.26
CA ILE A 44 -1.25 5.67 8.44
C ILE A 44 -0.04 6.05 9.31
N ASP A 45 1.04 6.52 8.69
CA ASP A 45 2.29 6.86 9.38
C ASP A 45 2.61 8.37 9.41
N GLN A 46 1.62 9.21 9.07
CA GLN A 46 1.76 10.65 8.95
C GLN A 46 2.72 11.11 7.84
N GLY A 47 2.86 10.29 6.80
CA GLY A 47 3.72 10.54 5.64
C GLY A 47 3.22 11.66 4.73
N VAL A 48 1.93 12.02 4.82
CA VAL A 48 1.28 13.07 4.00
C VAL A 48 2.00 14.42 4.04
N LYS A 49 2.76 14.70 5.09
CA LYS A 49 3.63 15.88 5.19
C LYS A 49 4.58 16.02 3.99
N THR A 50 5.06 14.90 3.44
CA THR A 50 5.88 14.91 2.23
C THR A 50 5.13 15.54 1.06
N ILE A 51 3.85 15.16 0.87
CA ILE A 51 3.00 15.72 -0.19
C ILE A 51 2.76 17.21 0.06
N GLN A 52 2.44 17.59 1.31
CA GLN A 52 2.13 18.98 1.67
C GLN A 52 3.28 19.96 1.42
N PHE A 53 4.51 19.54 1.72
CA PHE A 53 5.67 20.44 1.70
C PHE A 53 6.51 20.35 0.43
N ALA A 54 6.40 19.30 -0.38
CA ALA A 54 7.11 19.19 -1.65
C ALA A 54 6.60 20.22 -2.66
N LYS A 55 7.50 21.12 -3.08
CA LYS A 55 7.13 22.27 -3.94
C LYS A 55 6.59 21.84 -5.30
N ASP A 56 7.15 20.79 -5.87
CA ASP A 56 6.80 20.23 -7.18
C ASP A 56 5.46 19.48 -7.16
N LEU A 57 4.99 19.03 -5.96
CA LEU A 57 3.69 18.39 -5.78
C LEU A 57 2.52 19.36 -5.57
N LYS A 58 2.78 20.64 -5.29
CA LYS A 58 1.73 21.64 -5.03
C LYS A 58 0.68 21.74 -6.14
N LYS A 59 1.11 21.55 -7.37
CA LYS A 59 0.21 21.55 -8.55
C LYS A 59 -0.84 20.44 -8.53
N TYR A 60 -0.60 19.37 -7.80
CA TYR A 60 -1.50 18.23 -7.69
C TYR A 60 -2.43 18.29 -6.46
N HIS A 61 -2.16 19.18 -5.49
CA HIS A 61 -2.95 19.30 -4.26
C HIS A 61 -4.47 19.40 -4.47
N PRO A 62 -4.99 20.08 -5.51
CA PRO A 62 -6.43 20.16 -5.75
C PRO A 62 -7.10 18.79 -6.06
N ASN A 63 -6.28 17.80 -6.42
CA ASN A 63 -6.74 16.45 -6.73
C ASN A 63 -6.49 15.46 -5.59
N ILE A 64 -5.85 15.88 -4.49
CA ILE A 64 -5.47 14.98 -3.40
C ILE A 64 -6.26 15.30 -2.15
N THR A 65 -7.01 14.31 -1.67
CA THR A 65 -7.62 14.30 -0.35
C THR A 65 -6.83 13.33 0.53
N ALA A 66 -6.44 13.75 1.72
CA ALA A 66 -5.75 12.89 2.67
C ALA A 66 -6.57 12.73 3.95
N VAL A 67 -6.63 11.52 4.48
CA VAL A 67 -7.31 11.18 5.72
C VAL A 67 -6.39 10.37 6.62
N SER A 68 -6.44 10.62 7.92
CA SER A 68 -5.70 9.79 8.88
C SER A 68 -6.41 8.46 9.11
N PHE A 69 -5.60 7.44 9.34
CA PHE A 69 -6.06 6.10 9.71
C PHE A 69 -5.47 5.74 11.07
N ASP A 70 -6.32 5.64 12.07
CA ASP A 70 -5.84 5.50 13.44
C ASP A 70 -5.82 4.05 13.95
N ARG A 71 -6.71 3.18 13.43
CA ARG A 71 -6.87 1.82 13.98
C ARG A 71 -7.35 0.80 12.94
N PHE A 72 -7.06 -0.47 13.19
CA PHE A 72 -7.56 -1.59 12.38
C PHE A 72 -9.09 -1.63 12.24
N LYS A 73 -9.84 -1.15 13.25
CA LYS A 73 -11.31 -1.04 13.14
C LYS A 73 -11.77 -0.19 11.96
N ASP A 74 -10.95 0.77 11.56
CA ASP A 74 -11.26 1.66 10.46
C ASP A 74 -11.08 0.95 9.10
N LEU A 75 -10.35 -0.18 9.05
CA LEU A 75 -10.09 -0.92 7.81
C LEU A 75 -11.38 -1.49 7.19
N ASP A 76 -12.28 -2.05 8.00
CA ASP A 76 -13.57 -2.56 7.50
C ASP A 76 -14.43 -1.43 6.92
N THR A 77 -14.48 -0.29 7.60
CA THR A 77 -15.17 0.91 7.11
C THR A 77 -14.51 1.44 5.85
N ALA A 78 -13.18 1.57 5.84
CA ALA A 78 -12.43 2.04 4.68
C ALA A 78 -12.63 1.11 3.47
N ALA A 79 -12.58 -0.21 3.67
CA ALA A 79 -12.81 -1.19 2.60
C ALA A 79 -14.21 -1.08 1.99
N GLN A 80 -15.27 -0.91 2.82
CA GLN A 80 -16.64 -0.70 2.35
C GLN A 80 -16.79 0.62 1.56
N LEU A 81 -16.11 1.67 2.01
CA LEU A 81 -16.14 2.96 1.32
C LEU A 81 -15.39 2.87 -0.03
N VAL A 82 -14.25 2.17 -0.06
CA VAL A 82 -13.49 1.92 -1.29
C VAL A 82 -14.28 1.07 -2.28
N GLU A 83 -14.99 0.04 -1.80
CA GLU A 83 -15.83 -0.82 -2.65
C GLU A 83 -16.92 -0.02 -3.35
N LYS A 84 -17.60 0.86 -2.61
CA LYS A 84 -18.70 1.69 -3.14
C LYS A 84 -18.20 2.90 -3.91
N ASN A 85 -17.08 3.48 -3.47
CA ASN A 85 -16.48 4.71 -3.99
C ASN A 85 -17.48 5.84 -4.26
N ASP A 86 -18.44 6.01 -3.34
CA ASP A 86 -19.54 6.96 -3.44
C ASP A 86 -19.19 8.29 -2.74
N PRO A 87 -19.21 9.43 -3.46
CA PRO A 87 -18.89 10.74 -2.90
C PRO A 87 -19.75 11.13 -1.69
N ALA A 88 -21.02 10.73 -1.66
CA ALA A 88 -21.92 11.05 -0.55
C ALA A 88 -21.50 10.28 0.72
N LEU A 89 -21.08 9.02 0.58
CA LEU A 89 -20.60 8.21 1.70
C LEU A 89 -19.27 8.75 2.21
N TRP A 90 -18.33 9.09 1.32
CA TRP A 90 -17.07 9.72 1.68
C TRP A 90 -17.29 11.05 2.40
N SER A 91 -18.19 11.89 1.87
CA SER A 91 -18.51 13.19 2.50
C SER A 91 -19.06 13.03 3.91
N LYS A 92 -19.94 12.04 4.11
CA LYS A 92 -20.52 11.73 5.42
C LYS A 92 -19.43 11.27 6.42
N GLU A 93 -18.55 10.38 5.96
CA GLU A 93 -17.49 9.81 6.83
C GLU A 93 -16.46 10.85 7.24
N PHE A 94 -16.00 11.67 6.29
CA PHE A 94 -14.94 12.65 6.55
C PHE A 94 -15.45 14.00 7.06
N GLY A 95 -16.76 14.26 7.03
CA GLY A 95 -17.33 15.55 7.42
C GLY A 95 -16.95 16.70 6.48
N VAL A 96 -16.54 16.40 5.25
CA VAL A 96 -16.18 17.37 4.21
C VAL A 96 -16.86 17.04 2.91
N THR A 97 -17.09 18.01 2.03
CA THR A 97 -17.72 17.77 0.74
C THR A 97 -16.77 17.10 -0.22
N ILE A 98 -17.09 15.88 -0.64
CA ILE A 98 -16.44 15.17 -1.75
C ILE A 98 -17.42 15.23 -2.93
N ALA A 99 -17.00 15.87 -4.02
CA ALA A 99 -17.89 16.17 -5.15
C ALA A 99 -17.99 15.02 -6.17
N GLU A 100 -16.95 14.20 -6.26
CA GLU A 100 -16.81 13.14 -7.28
C GLU A 100 -16.09 11.92 -6.71
N PRO A 101 -16.25 10.71 -7.31
CA PRO A 101 -15.52 9.52 -6.88
C PRO A 101 -14.02 9.71 -6.99
N PHE A 102 -13.25 8.92 -6.23
CA PHE A 102 -11.81 8.88 -6.38
C PHE A 102 -11.40 7.97 -7.53
N ASP A 103 -10.44 8.41 -8.33
CA ASP A 103 -9.81 7.60 -9.38
C ASP A 103 -8.75 6.66 -8.79
N TRP A 104 -8.13 7.08 -7.68
CA TRP A 104 -7.04 6.38 -7.01
C TRP A 104 -7.22 6.38 -5.50
N ILE A 105 -6.98 5.23 -4.89
CA ILE A 105 -6.85 5.08 -3.43
C ILE A 105 -5.39 4.70 -3.12
N CYS A 106 -4.74 5.46 -2.26
CA CYS A 106 -3.38 5.21 -1.80
C CYS A 106 -3.37 4.82 -0.32
N TRP A 107 -2.83 3.66 0.01
CA TRP A 107 -2.64 3.15 1.37
C TRP A 107 -1.19 3.40 1.80
N ASP A 108 -0.94 4.47 2.56
CA ASP A 108 0.42 4.91 2.92
C ASP A 108 0.62 4.93 4.45
N THR A 109 1.22 3.93 5.07
CA THR A 109 1.85 2.74 4.52
C THR A 109 1.20 1.46 5.08
N TRP A 110 0.99 0.48 4.24
CA TRP A 110 0.40 -0.80 4.64
C TRP A 110 1.23 -1.57 5.67
N SER A 111 2.53 -1.33 5.73
CA SER A 111 3.40 -1.93 6.76
C SER A 111 2.93 -1.62 8.19
N GLU A 112 2.33 -0.44 8.43
CA GLU A 112 1.83 -0.06 9.74
C GLU A 112 0.45 -0.67 10.06
N ILE A 113 -0.34 -1.01 9.04
CA ILE A 113 -1.62 -1.70 9.24
C ILE A 113 -1.43 -3.04 9.96
N GLN A 114 -0.35 -3.76 9.68
CA GLN A 114 -0.05 -5.01 10.37
C GLN A 114 0.06 -4.85 11.89
N TRP A 115 0.70 -3.77 12.34
CA TRP A 115 0.81 -3.47 13.76
C TRP A 115 -0.55 -3.16 14.37
N SER A 116 -1.38 -2.40 13.65
CA SER A 116 -2.76 -2.12 14.06
C SER A 116 -3.60 -3.40 14.16
N MET A 117 -3.48 -4.32 13.19
CA MET A 117 -4.11 -5.64 13.23
C MET A 117 -3.67 -6.45 14.45
N LEU A 118 -2.37 -6.50 14.69
CA LEU A 118 -1.80 -7.25 15.82
C LEU A 118 -2.25 -6.68 17.16
N GLN A 119 -2.36 -5.37 17.27
CA GLN A 119 -2.88 -4.70 18.45
C GLN A 119 -4.34 -5.02 18.70
N GLU A 120 -5.16 -5.04 17.67
CA GLU A 120 -6.59 -5.36 17.77
C GLU A 120 -6.79 -6.84 18.17
N LEU A 121 -6.07 -7.76 17.55
CA LEU A 121 -6.11 -9.18 17.92
C LEU A 121 -5.76 -9.39 19.39
N ARG A 122 -4.72 -8.74 19.85
CA ARG A 122 -4.30 -8.79 21.25
C ARG A 122 -5.33 -8.17 22.20
N SER A 123 -5.99 -7.07 21.80
CA SER A 123 -6.98 -6.41 22.65
C SER A 123 -8.22 -7.27 22.91
N LYS A 124 -8.49 -8.23 22.04
CA LYS A 124 -9.59 -9.20 22.17
C LYS A 124 -9.22 -10.39 23.05
N ASP A 125 -7.95 -10.60 23.34
CA ASP A 125 -7.50 -11.64 24.24
C ASP A 125 -7.77 -11.23 25.69
N THR A 126 -8.80 -11.82 26.30
CA THR A 126 -9.32 -11.45 27.62
C THR A 126 -8.35 -11.72 28.78
N GLU A 127 -7.31 -12.51 28.58
CA GLU A 127 -6.28 -12.80 29.58
C GLU A 127 -5.27 -11.65 29.71
N MET A 128 -5.38 -10.61 28.88
CA MET A 128 -4.36 -9.57 28.75
C MET A 128 -4.86 -8.18 29.14
N LYS A 129 -5.12 -7.97 30.43
CA LYS A 129 -5.37 -6.67 31.02
C LYS A 129 -4.03 -5.99 31.38
N GLY A 130 -3.30 -5.47 30.40
CA GLY A 130 -2.08 -4.70 30.62
C GLY A 130 -2.05 -3.43 29.77
N HIS A 131 -2.03 -2.26 30.40
CA HIS A 131 -1.84 -0.98 29.72
C HIS A 131 -0.36 -0.58 29.78
N GLY A 132 0.14 0.08 28.73
CA GLY A 132 1.45 0.73 28.68
C GLY A 132 2.54 -0.02 27.91
N LEU A 133 3.80 0.38 28.10
CA LEU A 133 4.97 -0.08 27.35
C LEU A 133 5.31 -1.58 27.52
N ASN A 134 4.63 -2.30 28.41
CA ASN A 134 4.74 -3.77 28.56
C ASN A 134 4.03 -4.56 27.43
N PHE A 135 3.52 -3.87 26.48
CA PHE A 135 2.82 -4.31 25.29
C PHE A 135 3.46 -5.52 24.56
N ARG A 136 4.77 -5.52 24.37
CA ARG A 136 5.47 -6.58 23.60
C ARG A 136 5.54 -7.92 24.31
N LYS A 137 5.38 -7.98 25.63
CA LYS A 137 5.53 -9.23 26.40
C LYS A 137 4.39 -10.25 26.19
N ASN A 138 3.30 -9.81 25.55
CA ASN A 138 2.06 -10.57 25.54
C ASN A 138 1.60 -11.00 24.13
N ILE A 139 2.42 -10.80 23.09
CA ILE A 139 2.11 -11.29 21.74
C ILE A 139 2.47 -12.77 21.67
N GLN A 140 1.47 -13.63 21.45
CA GLN A 140 1.64 -15.05 21.29
C GLN A 140 1.85 -15.42 19.82
N ILE A 141 2.43 -16.59 19.55
CA ILE A 141 2.73 -17.06 18.19
C ILE A 141 1.47 -17.14 17.32
N GLN A 142 0.33 -17.49 17.91
CA GLN A 142 -0.96 -17.56 17.21
C GLN A 142 -1.43 -16.21 16.67
N HIS A 143 -1.15 -15.10 17.37
CA HIS A 143 -1.50 -13.75 16.90
C HIS A 143 -0.80 -13.41 15.57
N TRP A 144 0.43 -13.87 15.39
CA TRP A 144 1.17 -13.69 14.15
C TRP A 144 0.55 -14.45 12.98
N GLY A 145 0.09 -15.69 13.20
CA GLY A 145 -0.63 -16.47 12.20
C GLY A 145 -1.93 -15.77 11.79
N MET A 146 -2.75 -15.39 12.78
CA MET A 146 -4.02 -14.69 12.53
C MET A 146 -3.81 -13.35 11.79
N MET A 147 -2.80 -12.58 12.17
CA MET A 147 -2.45 -11.34 11.47
C MET A 147 -2.07 -11.60 10.00
N THR A 148 -1.32 -12.69 9.75
CA THR A 148 -0.95 -13.10 8.38
C THR A 148 -2.18 -13.38 7.54
N ASP A 149 -3.15 -14.14 8.08
CA ASP A 149 -4.39 -14.49 7.40
C ASP A 149 -5.27 -13.25 7.17
N LEU A 150 -5.38 -12.37 8.16
CA LEU A 150 -6.11 -11.11 8.03
C LEU A 150 -5.50 -10.18 6.97
N ASN A 151 -4.17 -10.13 6.86
CA ASN A 151 -3.51 -9.36 5.80
C ASN A 151 -3.87 -9.89 4.40
N LYS A 152 -3.82 -11.22 4.22
CA LYS A 152 -4.22 -11.85 2.95
C LYS A 152 -5.66 -11.51 2.60
N LEU A 153 -6.57 -11.75 3.55
CA LEU A 153 -8.00 -11.49 3.37
C LEU A 153 -8.26 -10.03 3.01
N ALA A 154 -7.67 -9.08 3.73
CA ALA A 154 -7.86 -7.66 3.48
C ALA A 154 -7.38 -7.25 2.06
N VAL A 155 -6.20 -7.72 1.64
CA VAL A 155 -5.69 -7.44 0.29
C VAL A 155 -6.56 -8.10 -0.79
N GLU A 156 -7.05 -9.32 -0.56
CA GLU A 156 -7.94 -10.02 -1.49
C GLU A 156 -9.30 -9.30 -1.65
N GLU A 157 -9.88 -8.81 -0.54
CA GLU A 157 -11.13 -8.05 -0.59
C GLU A 157 -10.94 -6.70 -1.29
N LEU A 158 -9.90 -5.95 -0.95
CA LEU A 158 -9.58 -4.68 -1.61
C LEU A 158 -9.30 -4.86 -3.10
N ARG A 159 -8.70 -5.98 -3.49
CA ARG A 159 -8.46 -6.29 -4.90
C ARG A 159 -9.76 -6.47 -5.71
N LYS A 160 -10.88 -6.79 -5.08
CA LYS A 160 -12.19 -6.91 -5.78
C LYS A 160 -12.81 -5.55 -6.11
N CYS A 161 -12.41 -4.49 -5.40
CA CYS A 161 -12.93 -3.14 -5.62
C CYS A 161 -12.57 -2.62 -7.01
N LYS A 162 -13.47 -1.84 -7.62
CA LYS A 162 -13.35 -1.34 -9.02
C LYS A 162 -12.64 0.01 -9.14
N VAL A 163 -11.77 0.35 -8.21
CA VAL A 163 -10.99 1.59 -8.20
C VAL A 163 -9.50 1.26 -8.24
N ASN A 164 -8.69 2.13 -8.85
CA ASN A 164 -7.25 1.96 -8.84
C ASN A 164 -6.72 2.08 -7.42
N GLN A 165 -5.80 1.20 -7.03
CA GLN A 165 -5.23 1.20 -5.69
C GLN A 165 -3.73 1.04 -5.72
N VAL A 166 -3.06 1.82 -4.86
CA VAL A 166 -1.62 1.71 -4.64
C VAL A 166 -1.37 1.53 -3.14
N PHE A 167 -0.59 0.52 -2.81
CA PHE A 167 -0.14 0.22 -1.46
C PHE A 167 1.32 0.58 -1.34
N THR A 168 1.68 1.40 -0.37
CA THR A 168 3.10 1.57 -0.05
C THR A 168 3.50 0.64 1.09
N MET A 169 4.72 0.16 1.07
CA MET A 169 5.31 -0.64 2.16
C MET A 169 6.77 -0.25 2.37
N GLN A 170 7.26 -0.40 3.58
CA GLN A 170 8.69 -0.39 3.84
C GLN A 170 9.31 -1.64 3.20
N GLU A 171 10.64 -1.66 3.06
CA GLU A 171 11.36 -2.87 2.66
C GLU A 171 11.96 -3.57 3.86
N LYS A 172 12.18 -4.87 3.75
CA LYS A 172 12.98 -5.64 4.68
C LYS A 172 13.80 -6.72 3.98
N LEU A 173 14.85 -7.15 4.65
CA LEU A 173 15.60 -8.36 4.32
C LEU A 173 15.18 -9.47 5.28
N GLU A 174 15.00 -10.66 4.75
CA GLU A 174 14.69 -11.86 5.52
C GLU A 174 15.62 -12.99 5.09
N LYS A 175 16.09 -13.76 6.05
CA LYS A 175 16.95 -14.92 5.80
C LYS A 175 16.11 -16.19 5.96
N ASP A 176 16.15 -17.03 4.95
CA ASP A 176 15.61 -18.38 5.05
C ASP A 176 16.56 -19.20 5.95
N GLU A 177 16.03 -19.68 7.07
CA GLU A 177 16.82 -20.40 8.06
C GLU A 177 17.31 -21.77 7.56
N LEU A 178 16.59 -22.39 6.62
CA LEU A 178 16.92 -23.71 6.09
C LEU A 178 17.97 -23.64 5.00
N THR A 179 17.84 -22.67 4.09
CA THR A 179 18.72 -22.54 2.92
C THR A 179 19.82 -21.51 3.12
N GLY A 180 19.68 -20.64 4.11
CA GLY A 180 20.57 -19.48 4.33
C GLY A 180 20.40 -18.37 3.30
N GLN A 181 19.47 -18.49 2.36
CA GLN A 181 19.21 -17.50 1.32
C GLN A 181 18.59 -16.24 1.90
N ILE A 182 19.07 -15.08 1.43
CA ILE A 182 18.53 -13.77 1.83
C ILE A 182 17.58 -13.26 0.76
N TYR A 183 16.33 -12.99 1.16
CA TYR A 183 15.31 -12.37 0.34
C TYR A 183 15.14 -10.91 0.74
N GLY A 184 14.92 -10.05 -0.25
CA GLY A 184 14.41 -8.71 -0.06
C GLY A 184 12.93 -8.64 -0.45
N GLY A 185 12.19 -7.71 0.11
CA GLY A 185 10.78 -7.53 -0.27
C GLY A 185 10.07 -6.53 0.61
N PRO A 186 8.73 -6.42 0.46
CA PRO A 186 7.92 -5.54 1.30
C PRO A 186 8.00 -5.96 2.77
N ALA A 187 8.04 -4.97 3.67
CA ALA A 187 8.09 -5.20 5.11
C ALA A 187 6.74 -5.65 5.64
N ILE A 188 6.47 -6.94 5.47
CA ILE A 188 5.30 -7.65 5.96
C ILE A 188 5.76 -8.91 6.71
N HIS A 189 4.94 -9.44 7.62
CA HIS A 189 5.37 -10.54 8.49
C HIS A 189 5.46 -11.90 7.76
N GLY A 190 6.49 -12.67 8.12
CA GLY A 190 6.64 -14.07 7.74
C GLY A 190 6.73 -14.30 6.24
N LYS A 191 6.16 -15.39 5.75
CA LYS A 191 6.17 -15.79 4.34
C LYS A 191 5.49 -14.79 3.39
N LEU A 192 4.68 -13.86 3.93
CA LEU A 192 4.03 -12.83 3.13
C LEU A 192 5.03 -11.94 2.38
N VAL A 193 6.27 -11.79 2.85
CA VAL A 193 7.33 -11.06 2.12
C VAL A 193 7.46 -11.57 0.69
N GLN A 194 7.41 -12.89 0.51
CA GLN A 194 7.54 -13.53 -0.80
C GLN A 194 6.20 -13.68 -1.53
N GLU A 195 5.10 -13.89 -0.77
CA GLU A 195 3.78 -14.15 -1.33
C GLU A 195 3.05 -12.86 -1.74
N MET A 196 3.20 -11.78 -0.96
CA MET A 196 2.46 -10.53 -1.15
C MET A 196 2.62 -9.92 -2.56
N PRO A 197 3.81 -9.89 -3.17
CA PRO A 197 3.96 -9.38 -4.53
C PRO A 197 3.09 -10.08 -5.59
N ALA A 198 2.67 -11.33 -5.33
CA ALA A 198 1.84 -12.09 -6.27
C ALA A 198 0.41 -11.53 -6.40
N TYR A 199 -0.11 -10.87 -5.38
CA TYR A 199 -1.46 -10.31 -5.36
C TYR A 199 -1.61 -9.06 -6.24
N PHE A 200 -0.51 -8.36 -6.54
CA PHE A 200 -0.51 -7.09 -7.27
C PHE A 200 -0.25 -7.28 -8.77
N ASP A 201 -0.74 -6.35 -9.58
CA ASP A 201 -0.50 -6.34 -11.02
C ASP A 201 0.84 -5.66 -11.34
N ILE A 202 1.17 -4.62 -10.56
CA ILE A 202 2.45 -3.93 -10.64
C ILE A 202 3.12 -3.99 -9.26
N VAL A 203 4.40 -4.34 -9.24
CA VAL A 203 5.25 -4.29 -8.05
C VAL A 203 6.45 -3.40 -8.36
N VAL A 204 6.56 -2.31 -7.63
CA VAL A 204 7.58 -1.29 -7.79
C VAL A 204 8.53 -1.33 -6.60
N HIS A 205 9.82 -1.51 -6.84
CA HIS A 205 10.86 -1.27 -5.84
C HIS A 205 11.42 0.14 -6.00
N THR A 206 11.36 0.94 -4.93
CA THR A 206 11.96 2.29 -4.90
C THR A 206 13.27 2.27 -4.15
N TYR A 207 14.27 2.96 -4.68
CA TYR A 207 15.60 3.05 -4.11
C TYR A 207 16.25 4.39 -4.44
N THR A 208 17.36 4.71 -3.80
CA THR A 208 18.23 5.83 -4.20
C THR A 208 19.48 5.30 -4.87
N ASP A 209 19.87 5.91 -5.99
CA ASP A 209 21.13 5.57 -6.65
C ASP A 209 22.34 6.16 -5.90
N LEU A 210 23.55 5.86 -6.39
CA LEU A 210 24.80 6.35 -5.79
C LEU A 210 24.94 7.88 -5.80
N SER A 211 24.17 8.57 -6.63
CA SER A 211 24.13 10.03 -6.69
C SER A 211 23.03 10.64 -5.78
N GLY A 212 22.29 9.79 -5.03
CA GLY A 212 21.22 10.20 -4.14
C GLY A 212 19.89 10.51 -4.86
N LYS A 213 19.74 10.16 -6.14
CA LYS A 213 18.50 10.37 -6.89
C LYS A 213 17.50 9.26 -6.59
N PHE A 214 16.24 9.63 -6.50
CA PHE A 214 15.14 8.68 -6.39
C PHE A 214 14.99 7.87 -7.68
N CYS A 215 14.89 6.55 -7.50
CA CYS A 215 14.73 5.60 -8.59
C CYS A 215 13.58 4.64 -8.29
N ALA A 216 12.95 4.13 -9.34
CA ALA A 216 11.94 3.09 -9.24
C ALA A 216 12.11 2.06 -10.35
N THR A 217 11.90 0.80 -10.00
CA THR A 217 11.95 -0.30 -10.97
C THR A 217 10.78 -1.25 -10.78
N THR A 218 10.20 -1.69 -11.89
CA THR A 218 9.26 -2.83 -11.94
C THR A 218 9.95 -4.12 -12.42
N LYS A 219 11.27 -4.07 -12.63
CA LYS A 219 12.09 -5.26 -12.92
C LYS A 219 12.65 -5.82 -11.63
N SER A 220 12.67 -7.14 -11.50
CA SER A 220 13.38 -7.79 -10.39
C SER A 220 14.88 -7.50 -10.49
N LYS A 221 15.46 -7.02 -9.39
CA LYS A 221 16.89 -6.72 -9.26
C LYS A 221 17.50 -7.53 -8.11
N GLY A 222 18.23 -8.59 -8.43
CA GLY A 222 18.84 -9.46 -7.44
C GLY A 222 17.78 -10.04 -6.51
N ARG A 223 17.84 -9.66 -5.22
CA ARG A 223 16.91 -10.12 -4.18
C ARG A 223 15.59 -9.33 -4.10
N TRP A 224 15.48 -8.24 -4.84
CA TRP A 224 14.34 -7.34 -4.78
C TRP A 224 13.33 -7.65 -5.88
N PRO A 225 12.12 -8.13 -5.56
CA PRO A 225 11.11 -8.44 -6.56
C PRO A 225 10.55 -7.17 -7.20
N GLY A 226 10.41 -7.20 -8.52
CA GLY A 226 9.69 -6.22 -9.31
C GLY A 226 8.81 -6.96 -10.32
N LYS A 227 7.68 -6.38 -10.72
CA LYS A 227 6.75 -7.02 -11.65
C LYS A 227 5.88 -5.98 -12.34
N SER A 228 5.56 -6.23 -13.62
CA SER A 228 4.46 -5.58 -14.34
C SER A 228 3.68 -6.63 -15.12
N ARG A 229 2.34 -6.63 -14.99
CA ARG A 229 1.41 -7.45 -15.80
C ARG A 229 0.78 -6.64 -16.92
N ILE A 230 0.90 -5.31 -16.87
CA ILE A 230 0.19 -4.37 -17.76
C ILE A 230 1.14 -3.60 -18.68
N GLY A 231 2.39 -4.01 -18.78
CA GLY A 231 3.38 -3.38 -19.64
C GLY A 231 4.78 -3.95 -19.44
N GLU A 232 5.73 -3.41 -20.19
CA GLU A 232 7.14 -3.80 -20.03
C GLU A 232 7.69 -3.32 -18.68
N GLY A 233 8.59 -4.11 -18.13
CA GLY A 233 9.30 -3.72 -16.90
C GLY A 233 10.20 -2.50 -17.17
N ILE A 234 10.09 -1.48 -16.30
CA ILE A 234 10.82 -0.23 -16.39
C ILE A 234 11.79 -0.06 -15.22
N ASP A 235 12.78 0.81 -15.41
CA ASP A 235 13.76 1.22 -14.41
C ASP A 235 14.08 2.69 -14.68
N ILE A 236 13.65 3.60 -13.80
CA ILE A 236 13.65 5.03 -14.07
C ILE A 236 14.14 5.84 -12.88
N GLN A 237 14.79 6.99 -13.15
CA GLN A 237 15.11 8.02 -12.18
C GLN A 237 13.99 9.05 -12.10
N ASN A 238 13.78 9.62 -10.91
CA ASN A 238 12.72 10.60 -10.61
C ASN A 238 11.34 10.14 -11.11
N PRO A 239 10.87 8.97 -10.61
CA PRO A 239 9.65 8.35 -11.09
C PRO A 239 8.41 9.21 -10.81
N THR A 240 7.46 9.17 -11.74
CA THR A 240 6.09 9.68 -11.53
C THR A 240 5.08 8.55 -11.66
N ALA A 241 3.91 8.74 -11.05
CA ALA A 241 2.81 7.79 -11.14
C ALA A 241 2.38 7.55 -12.59
N LYS A 242 2.40 8.59 -13.42
CA LYS A 242 2.07 8.49 -14.84
C LYS A 242 3.01 7.54 -15.60
N GLN A 243 4.30 7.56 -15.30
CA GLN A 243 5.27 6.66 -15.94
C GLN A 243 5.12 5.19 -15.49
N LEU A 244 4.58 4.97 -14.28
CA LEU A 244 4.47 3.63 -13.69
C LEU A 244 3.09 3.00 -13.88
N PHE A 245 2.02 3.80 -13.91
CA PHE A 245 0.65 3.33 -13.76
C PHE A 245 -0.32 3.81 -14.86
N ALA A 246 0.07 4.76 -15.74
CA ALA A 246 -0.78 5.12 -16.88
C ALA A 246 -0.82 3.95 -17.88
N VAL A 247 -2.02 3.44 -18.13
CA VAL A 247 -2.35 2.33 -19.03
C VAL A 247 -3.10 2.89 -20.23
#